data_ab114df34999835550d816efdf14ae1a
#
_entry.id   ab114df34999835550d816efdf14ae1a
#
_cell.length_a   1.000
_cell.length_b   1.000
_cell.length_c   1.000
_cell.angle_alpha   90.00
_cell.angle_beta   90.00
_cell.angle_gamma   90.00
#
_symmetry.space_group_name_H-M   'P 1'
#
loop_
_entity.id
_entity.type
_entity.pdbx_description
1 polymer ?
#
loop_
_entity_poly.entity_id
_entity_poly.type
_entity_poly.pdbx_seq_one_letter_code
_entity_poly.pdbx_strand_id
1 'polypeptide(L)'
;MKAFQIKIELIGSDPLIWRRVIMPADATFNRLHDVIQTVTNFRSGYPYDYYHLFQFDLAADNIKVTNNEEAYEEHQFFKKNRKRLEEKMRKDTSPEFESFVEIQINNMNTVIRKPTGIKIDQYIEKYGQIDYTYDFGDNWSFLIKLEKTVEDYKHGYPTLIDGAETAPPEDVGGLSGYEDFLEIYHNKNHPDYEEIRAWAEEVRYEEYDELFINRMLKAIKYKKNEW
;
A
#
# COMPACT_ATOMS: atom_id res chain seq x y z
N MET A 1 17.39 -9.05 -16.03
CA MET A 1 16.44 -9.76 -15.15
C MET A 1 15.02 -9.41 -15.52
N LYS A 2 14.06 -10.30 -15.20
CA LYS A 2 12.64 -9.98 -15.36
C LYS A 2 12.23 -8.86 -14.41
N ALA A 3 11.43 -7.92 -14.91
CA ALA A 3 10.88 -6.81 -14.13
C ALA A 3 9.44 -6.50 -14.58
N PHE A 4 8.71 -5.77 -13.77
CA PHE A 4 7.37 -5.29 -14.09
C PHE A 4 7.36 -3.78 -14.22
N GLN A 5 6.77 -3.28 -15.30
CA GLN A 5 6.35 -1.90 -15.37
C GLN A 5 4.93 -1.83 -14.84
N ILE A 6 4.78 -1.11 -13.74
CA ILE A 6 3.53 -0.91 -13.04
C ILE A 6 3.14 0.57 -13.02
N LYS A 7 1.84 0.83 -13.03
CA LYS A 7 1.28 2.15 -12.75
C LYS A 7 0.59 2.10 -11.40
N ILE A 8 0.93 3.05 -10.53
CA ILE A 8 0.39 3.23 -9.18
C ILE A 8 -0.48 4.48 -9.23
N GLU A 9 -1.78 4.36 -8.98
CA GLU A 9 -2.75 5.45 -9.04
C GLU A 9 -3.38 5.66 -7.68
N LEU A 10 -3.37 6.89 -7.16
CA LEU A 10 -4.11 7.26 -5.95
C LEU A 10 -5.59 7.45 -6.31
N ILE A 11 -6.44 6.55 -5.84
CA ILE A 11 -7.86 6.54 -6.17
C ILE A 11 -8.58 7.70 -5.51
N GLY A 12 -9.38 8.40 -6.30
CA GLY A 12 -10.19 9.55 -5.85
C GLY A 12 -9.47 10.89 -5.92
N SER A 13 -8.16 10.94 -6.26
CA SER A 13 -7.49 12.22 -6.48
C SER A 13 -7.91 12.88 -7.80
N ASP A 14 -8.11 14.19 -7.78
CA ASP A 14 -8.42 15.02 -8.94
C ASP A 14 -7.64 16.36 -8.85
N PRO A 15 -6.67 16.60 -9.76
CA PRO A 15 -6.20 15.71 -10.83
C PRO A 15 -5.58 14.41 -10.34
N LEU A 16 -5.58 13.37 -11.20
CA LEU A 16 -5.11 12.04 -10.82
C LEU A 16 -3.61 12.05 -10.46
N ILE A 17 -3.31 11.67 -9.24
CA ILE A 17 -1.95 11.45 -8.74
C ILE A 17 -1.53 10.04 -9.12
N TRP A 18 -0.44 9.90 -9.89
CA TRP A 18 0.03 8.59 -10.30
C TRP A 18 1.54 8.53 -10.50
N ARG A 19 2.08 7.31 -10.47
CA ARG A 19 3.49 7.01 -10.71
C ARG A 19 3.61 5.78 -11.62
N ARG A 20 4.55 5.79 -12.55
CA ARG A 20 4.92 4.64 -13.37
C ARG A 20 6.32 4.19 -13.01
N VAL A 21 6.44 2.95 -12.55
CA VAL A 21 7.70 2.41 -12.03
C VAL A 21 8.04 1.10 -12.74
N ILE A 22 9.33 0.88 -13.03
CA ILE A 22 9.84 -0.45 -13.36
C ILE A 22 10.52 -1.00 -12.11
N MET A 23 10.16 -2.20 -11.68
CA MET A 23 10.76 -2.85 -10.52
C MET A 23 11.05 -4.32 -10.79
N PRO A 24 12.09 -4.93 -10.15
CA PRO A 24 12.38 -6.34 -10.26
C PRO A 24 11.16 -7.22 -9.93
N ALA A 25 10.90 -8.24 -10.76
CA ALA A 25 9.72 -9.09 -10.64
C ALA A 25 9.73 -9.98 -9.39
N ASP A 26 10.91 -10.35 -8.89
CA ASP A 26 11.09 -11.22 -7.72
C ASP A 26 11.00 -10.48 -6.38
N ALA A 27 10.60 -9.21 -6.41
CA ALA A 27 10.40 -8.40 -5.20
C ALA A 27 9.25 -8.95 -4.33
N THR A 28 9.36 -8.76 -3.02
CA THR A 28 8.28 -9.05 -2.08
C THR A 28 7.23 -7.94 -2.08
N PHE A 29 6.05 -8.20 -1.53
CA PHE A 29 5.05 -7.16 -1.29
C PHE A 29 5.54 -6.08 -0.33
N ASN A 30 6.46 -6.43 0.60
CA ASN A 30 7.12 -5.42 1.43
C ASN A 30 7.95 -4.45 0.59
N ARG A 31 8.68 -4.95 -0.41
CA ARG A 31 9.43 -4.08 -1.33
C ARG A 31 8.53 -3.24 -2.22
N LEU A 32 7.38 -3.78 -2.62
CA LEU A 32 6.39 -2.99 -3.35
C LEU A 32 5.84 -1.85 -2.46
N HIS A 33 5.59 -2.12 -1.18
CA HIS A 33 5.25 -1.08 -0.21
C HIS A 33 6.36 -0.02 -0.11
N ASP A 34 7.64 -0.40 0.09
CA ASP A 34 8.76 0.55 0.14
C ASP A 34 8.85 1.41 -1.13
N VAL A 35 8.57 0.82 -2.30
CA VAL A 35 8.54 1.55 -3.58
C VAL A 35 7.41 2.58 -3.59
N ILE A 36 6.19 2.19 -3.17
CA ILE A 36 5.05 3.11 -3.10
C ILE A 36 5.37 4.28 -2.18
N GLN A 37 5.90 4.01 -0.99
CA GLN A 37 6.30 5.03 -0.03
C GLN A 37 7.35 5.99 -0.63
N THR A 38 8.36 5.44 -1.33
CA THR A 38 9.44 6.25 -1.93
C THR A 38 8.98 7.13 -3.09
N VAL A 39 7.98 6.69 -3.87
CA VAL A 39 7.48 7.45 -5.03
C VAL A 39 6.35 8.43 -4.68
N THR A 40 5.93 8.43 -3.42
CA THR A 40 4.97 9.36 -2.83
C THR A 40 5.65 10.22 -1.76
N ASN A 41 4.87 10.87 -0.88
CA ASN A 41 5.40 11.57 0.29
C ASN A 41 5.26 10.76 1.58
N PHE A 42 4.81 9.51 1.50
CA PHE A 42 4.63 8.65 2.66
C PHE A 42 5.95 8.09 3.17
N ARG A 43 6.03 7.77 4.46
CA ARG A 43 7.30 7.48 5.15
C ARG A 43 7.24 6.25 6.07
N SER A 44 6.30 5.35 5.88
CA SER A 44 6.26 4.08 6.61
C SER A 44 7.10 2.96 5.98
N GLY A 45 7.75 3.25 4.84
CA GLY A 45 8.69 2.34 4.19
C GLY A 45 10.13 2.64 4.54
N TYR A 46 11.04 1.67 4.26
CA TYR A 46 12.47 1.89 4.36
C TYR A 46 12.92 3.11 3.54
N PRO A 47 13.79 4.00 4.03
CA PRO A 47 14.55 3.91 5.28
C PRO A 47 13.90 4.60 6.51
N TYR A 48 12.64 4.91 6.47
CA TYR A 48 11.94 5.64 7.53
C TYR A 48 11.29 4.69 8.53
N ASP A 49 11.10 5.14 9.76
CA ASP A 49 10.59 4.35 10.88
C ASP A 49 9.13 4.69 11.25
N TYR A 50 8.43 5.49 10.46
CA TYR A 50 7.01 5.73 10.67
C TYR A 50 6.25 4.42 10.48
N TYR A 51 5.29 4.16 11.37
CA TYR A 51 4.54 2.92 11.36
C TYR A 51 3.05 3.18 11.13
N HIS A 52 2.60 2.86 9.93
CA HIS A 52 1.20 2.77 9.59
C HIS A 52 0.86 1.38 9.07
N LEU A 53 -0.40 0.99 9.26
CA LEU A 53 -0.87 -0.27 8.71
C LEU A 53 -1.08 -0.15 7.20
N PHE A 54 -0.77 -1.22 6.49
CA PHE A 54 -1.06 -1.32 5.07
C PHE A 54 -1.56 -2.71 4.68
N GLN A 55 -2.24 -2.78 3.56
CA GLN A 55 -2.78 -4.02 3.03
C GLN A 55 -2.78 -4.02 1.51
N PHE A 56 -2.38 -5.16 0.92
CA PHE A 56 -2.66 -5.48 -0.47
C PHE A 56 -3.76 -6.53 -0.52
N ASP A 57 -4.76 -6.32 -1.38
CA ASP A 57 -5.87 -7.25 -1.57
C ASP A 57 -5.65 -8.11 -2.82
N LEU A 58 -5.49 -9.42 -2.61
CA LEU A 58 -5.42 -10.45 -3.63
C LEU A 58 -6.75 -11.18 -3.67
N ALA A 59 -7.81 -10.44 -4.01
CA ALA A 59 -9.21 -10.83 -3.82
C ALA A 59 -9.57 -12.15 -4.53
N ALA A 60 -9.01 -12.41 -5.73
CA ALA A 60 -9.31 -13.64 -6.48
C ALA A 60 -8.83 -14.93 -5.79
N ASP A 61 -7.83 -14.84 -4.92
CA ASP A 61 -7.34 -15.97 -4.10
C ASP A 61 -7.78 -15.86 -2.62
N ASN A 62 -8.60 -14.85 -2.28
CA ASN A 62 -9.01 -14.54 -0.91
C ASN A 62 -7.82 -14.39 0.05
N ILE A 63 -6.80 -13.63 -0.39
CA ILE A 63 -5.57 -13.36 0.37
C ILE A 63 -5.48 -11.87 0.66
N LYS A 64 -5.12 -11.52 1.89
CA LYS A 64 -4.68 -10.19 2.29
C LYS A 64 -3.22 -10.23 2.71
N VAL A 65 -2.42 -9.32 2.17
CA VAL A 65 -1.01 -9.18 2.51
C VAL A 65 -0.84 -7.89 3.31
N THR A 66 -0.49 -8.00 4.60
CA THR A 66 -0.48 -6.85 5.50
C THR A 66 0.65 -6.94 6.53
N ASN A 67 1.07 -5.79 7.06
CA ASN A 67 1.97 -5.68 8.20
C ASN A 67 1.24 -5.73 9.56
N ASN A 68 -0.08 -5.94 9.57
CA ASN A 68 -0.87 -6.08 10.80
C ASN A 68 -0.58 -7.42 11.49
N GLU A 69 0.28 -7.39 12.52
CA GLU A 69 0.66 -8.58 13.28
C GLU A 69 -0.53 -9.21 14.01
N GLU A 70 -1.43 -8.40 14.57
CA GLU A 70 -2.62 -8.88 15.26
C GLU A 70 -3.53 -9.68 14.31
N ALA A 71 -3.82 -9.14 13.14
CA ALA A 71 -4.60 -9.84 12.11
C ALA A 71 -3.93 -11.15 11.68
N TYR A 72 -2.60 -11.16 11.57
CA TYR A 72 -1.86 -12.37 11.23
C TYR A 72 -1.95 -13.42 12.35
N GLU A 73 -1.75 -13.05 13.61
CA GLU A 73 -1.85 -13.95 14.77
C GLU A 73 -3.28 -14.50 14.92
N GLU A 74 -4.29 -13.67 14.78
CA GLU A 74 -5.69 -14.07 14.78
C GLU A 74 -5.99 -15.09 13.69
N HIS A 75 -5.51 -14.84 12.46
CA HIS A 75 -5.65 -15.80 11.36
C HIS A 75 -4.98 -17.15 11.69
N GLN A 76 -3.76 -17.16 12.27
CA GLN A 76 -3.10 -18.41 12.68
C GLN A 76 -3.90 -19.15 13.76
N PHE A 77 -4.48 -18.42 14.71
CA PHE A 77 -5.36 -18.99 15.73
C PHE A 77 -6.61 -19.62 15.12
N PHE A 78 -7.31 -18.92 14.22
CA PHE A 78 -8.48 -19.45 13.52
C PHE A 78 -8.14 -20.66 12.67
N LYS A 79 -7.07 -20.61 11.90
CA LYS A 79 -6.61 -21.72 11.08
C LYS A 79 -6.40 -23.00 11.92
N LYS A 80 -5.80 -22.86 13.11
CA LYS A 80 -5.53 -23.97 14.02
C LYS A 80 -6.81 -24.52 14.69
N ASN A 81 -7.79 -23.66 14.97
CA ASN A 81 -8.98 -23.99 15.75
C ASN A 81 -10.27 -24.03 14.92
N ARG A 82 -10.18 -23.94 13.60
CA ARG A 82 -11.29 -23.69 12.68
C ARG A 82 -12.53 -24.53 12.96
N LYS A 83 -12.42 -25.85 12.91
CA LYS A 83 -13.56 -26.77 13.11
C LYS A 83 -14.32 -26.49 14.41
N ARG A 84 -13.57 -26.37 15.51
CA ARG A 84 -14.16 -26.10 16.83
C ARG A 84 -14.88 -24.75 16.88
N LEU A 85 -14.30 -23.71 16.24
CA LEU A 85 -14.89 -22.38 16.23
C LEU A 85 -16.14 -22.33 15.35
N GLU A 86 -16.11 -22.92 14.16
CA GLU A 86 -17.27 -23.03 13.27
C GLU A 86 -18.42 -23.79 13.94
N GLU A 87 -18.15 -24.95 14.57
CA GLU A 87 -19.15 -25.73 15.30
C GLU A 87 -19.76 -24.93 16.46
N LYS A 88 -18.93 -24.22 17.23
CA LYS A 88 -19.38 -23.38 18.32
C LYS A 88 -20.25 -22.23 17.80
N MET A 89 -19.83 -21.51 16.80
CA MET A 89 -20.59 -20.38 16.22
C MET A 89 -21.97 -20.84 15.72
N ARG A 90 -22.04 -21.96 15.01
CA ARG A 90 -23.32 -22.51 14.52
C ARG A 90 -24.22 -22.98 15.64
N LYS A 91 -23.66 -23.56 16.71
CA LYS A 91 -24.43 -24.10 17.85
C LYS A 91 -25.01 -23.00 18.75
N ASP A 92 -24.24 -21.93 18.96
CA ASP A 92 -24.58 -20.86 19.91
C ASP A 92 -25.42 -19.74 19.23
N THR A 93 -25.80 -19.91 17.94
CA THR A 93 -26.52 -18.89 17.16
C THR A 93 -27.96 -19.30 16.89
N SER A 94 -28.89 -18.38 17.12
CA SER A 94 -30.30 -18.58 16.76
C SER A 94 -30.50 -18.48 15.22
N PRO A 95 -31.54 -19.14 14.66
CA PRO A 95 -31.76 -19.20 13.21
C PRO A 95 -31.82 -17.86 12.49
N GLU A 96 -32.27 -16.82 13.17
CA GLU A 96 -32.34 -15.44 12.63
C GLU A 96 -30.98 -14.81 12.34
N PHE A 97 -29.89 -15.33 12.94
CA PHE A 97 -28.51 -14.84 12.76
C PHE A 97 -27.62 -15.79 11.94
N GLU A 98 -28.17 -16.86 11.36
CA GLU A 98 -27.39 -17.81 10.54
C GLU A 98 -26.60 -17.13 9.41
N SER A 99 -27.22 -16.20 8.69
CA SER A 99 -26.56 -15.46 7.61
C SER A 99 -25.35 -14.64 8.09
N PHE A 100 -25.44 -14.07 9.29
CA PHE A 100 -24.33 -13.35 9.92
C PHE A 100 -23.19 -14.31 10.28
N VAL A 101 -23.50 -15.47 10.80
CA VAL A 101 -22.49 -16.51 11.13
C VAL A 101 -21.78 -17.00 9.87
N GLU A 102 -22.50 -17.22 8.77
CA GLU A 102 -21.85 -17.59 7.50
C GLU A 102 -20.90 -16.50 6.97
N ILE A 103 -21.27 -15.23 7.08
CA ILE A 103 -20.39 -14.11 6.76
C ILE A 103 -19.14 -14.13 7.64
N GLN A 104 -19.28 -14.34 8.95
CA GLN A 104 -18.15 -14.44 9.88
C GLN A 104 -17.22 -15.62 9.53
N ILE A 105 -17.79 -16.79 9.26
CA ILE A 105 -17.04 -17.98 8.85
C ILE A 105 -16.30 -17.71 7.52
N ASN A 106 -16.95 -17.06 6.56
CA ASN A 106 -16.32 -16.69 5.30
C ASN A 106 -15.17 -15.69 5.49
N ASN A 107 -15.32 -14.70 6.38
CA ASN A 107 -14.25 -13.77 6.72
C ASN A 107 -13.05 -14.50 7.36
N MET A 108 -13.29 -15.50 8.20
CA MET A 108 -12.23 -16.35 8.77
C MET A 108 -11.50 -17.21 7.72
N ASN A 109 -12.06 -17.37 6.51
CA ASN A 109 -11.41 -18.07 5.40
C ASN A 109 -10.39 -17.20 4.65
N THR A 110 -10.40 -15.89 4.87
CA THR A 110 -9.41 -14.99 4.27
C THR A 110 -8.02 -15.33 4.80
N VAL A 111 -7.10 -15.58 3.88
CA VAL A 111 -5.72 -15.92 4.23
C VAL A 111 -4.92 -14.65 4.46
N ILE A 112 -4.42 -14.47 5.67
CA ILE A 112 -3.52 -13.34 5.99
C ILE A 112 -2.08 -13.78 5.77
N ARG A 113 -1.32 -12.97 5.04
CA ARG A 113 0.10 -13.16 4.75
C ARG A 113 0.93 -11.96 5.19
N LYS A 114 2.12 -12.24 5.73
CA LYS A 114 3.13 -11.19 5.97
C LYS A 114 3.75 -10.73 4.65
N PRO A 115 3.96 -9.43 4.43
CA PRO A 115 4.41 -8.88 3.15
C PRO A 115 5.84 -9.32 2.79
N THR A 116 6.64 -9.70 3.79
CA THR A 116 8.02 -10.18 3.62
C THR A 116 8.11 -11.60 3.06
N GLY A 117 7.11 -12.43 3.26
CA GLY A 117 7.11 -13.85 2.89
C GLY A 117 6.46 -14.19 1.55
N ILE A 118 6.04 -13.18 0.77
CA ILE A 118 5.26 -13.37 -0.45
C ILE A 118 5.76 -12.43 -1.56
N LYS A 119 5.90 -12.96 -2.78
CA LYS A 119 6.46 -12.24 -3.92
C LYS A 119 5.37 -11.77 -4.89
N ILE A 120 5.62 -10.62 -5.53
CA ILE A 120 4.67 -10.00 -6.45
C ILE A 120 4.49 -10.78 -7.76
N ASP A 121 5.53 -11.48 -8.24
CA ASP A 121 5.50 -12.24 -9.49
C ASP A 121 4.46 -13.36 -9.49
N GLN A 122 4.12 -13.88 -8.31
CA GLN A 122 3.13 -14.94 -8.14
C GLN A 122 1.69 -14.47 -8.42
N TYR A 123 1.45 -13.16 -8.39
CA TYR A 123 0.10 -12.60 -8.39
C TYR A 123 -0.14 -11.54 -9.45
N ILE A 124 0.80 -10.62 -9.67
CA ILE A 124 0.54 -9.44 -10.48
C ILE A 124 0.26 -9.77 -11.96
N GLU A 125 0.93 -10.79 -12.53
CA GLU A 125 0.66 -11.23 -13.89
C GLU A 125 -0.69 -11.95 -13.99
N LYS A 126 -1.12 -12.62 -12.92
CA LYS A 126 -2.41 -13.31 -12.85
C LYS A 126 -3.60 -12.35 -12.78
N TYR A 127 -3.44 -11.28 -12.03
CA TYR A 127 -4.54 -10.34 -11.77
C TYR A 127 -4.56 -9.12 -12.69
N GLY A 128 -3.41 -8.73 -13.21
CA GLY A 128 -3.25 -7.50 -13.98
C GLY A 128 -3.30 -6.23 -13.12
N GLN A 129 -3.95 -6.29 -11.95
CA GLN A 129 -4.04 -5.19 -11.00
C GLN A 129 -4.19 -5.70 -9.57
N ILE A 130 -3.76 -4.86 -8.61
CA ILE A 130 -3.82 -5.14 -7.17
C ILE A 130 -4.24 -3.86 -6.45
N ASP A 131 -5.20 -3.98 -5.55
CA ASP A 131 -5.59 -2.89 -4.65
C ASP A 131 -4.63 -2.82 -3.47
N TYR A 132 -4.25 -1.62 -3.09
CA TYR A 132 -3.40 -1.34 -1.95
C TYR A 132 -4.00 -0.23 -1.10
N THR A 133 -4.15 -0.49 0.19
CA THR A 133 -4.59 0.50 1.18
C THR A 133 -3.45 0.79 2.15
N TYR A 134 -3.21 2.05 2.38
CA TYR A 134 -2.20 2.56 3.31
C TYR A 134 -2.83 3.48 4.32
N ASP A 135 -2.38 3.40 5.56
CA ASP A 135 -2.89 4.13 6.71
C ASP A 135 -4.42 4.01 6.85
N PHE A 136 -4.88 3.09 7.69
CA PHE A 136 -6.31 2.83 7.86
C PHE A 136 -7.06 3.99 8.54
N GLY A 137 -6.34 4.99 9.10
CA GLY A 137 -6.91 6.24 9.59
C GLY A 137 -7.31 7.16 8.44
N ASP A 138 -6.36 7.53 7.59
CA ASP A 138 -6.55 8.37 6.41
C ASP A 138 -7.11 7.61 5.22
N ASN A 139 -6.99 6.27 5.22
CA ASN A 139 -7.52 5.35 4.22
C ASN A 139 -7.08 5.63 2.78
N TRP A 140 -5.78 5.85 2.58
CA TRP A 140 -5.19 6.03 1.26
C TRP A 140 -5.35 4.78 0.40
N SER A 141 -6.13 4.89 -0.66
CA SER A 141 -6.43 3.77 -1.57
C SER A 141 -5.69 3.94 -2.90
N PHE A 142 -4.91 2.94 -3.27
CA PHE A 142 -4.17 2.92 -4.53
C PHE A 142 -4.56 1.71 -5.38
N LEU A 143 -4.54 1.90 -6.69
CA LEU A 143 -4.63 0.83 -7.67
C LEU A 143 -3.29 0.66 -8.37
N ILE A 144 -2.73 -0.54 -8.25
CA ILE A 144 -1.47 -0.93 -8.87
C ILE A 144 -1.78 -1.77 -10.10
N LYS A 145 -1.49 -1.22 -11.29
CA LYS A 145 -1.77 -1.88 -12.58
C LYS A 145 -0.48 -2.39 -13.20
N LEU A 146 -0.45 -3.64 -13.61
CA LEU A 146 0.61 -4.16 -14.47
C LEU A 146 0.40 -3.62 -15.90
N GLU A 147 1.36 -2.84 -16.41
CA GLU A 147 1.31 -2.35 -17.80
C GLU A 147 2.05 -3.27 -18.77
N LYS A 148 3.20 -3.78 -18.37
CA LYS A 148 3.96 -4.77 -19.15
C LYS A 148 5.03 -5.48 -18.33
N THR A 149 5.45 -6.64 -18.81
CA THR A 149 6.64 -7.36 -18.36
C THR A 149 7.87 -6.94 -19.17
N VAL A 150 9.00 -6.70 -18.49
CA VAL A 150 10.28 -6.32 -19.07
C VAL A 150 11.28 -7.45 -18.82
N GLU A 151 11.75 -8.13 -19.87
CA GLU A 151 12.59 -9.33 -19.72
C GLU A 151 14.08 -9.02 -19.47
N ASP A 152 14.57 -7.88 -19.93
CA ASP A 152 16.00 -7.56 -19.92
C ASP A 152 16.35 -6.33 -19.08
N TYR A 153 15.60 -6.09 -18.00
CA TYR A 153 15.84 -4.97 -17.10
C TYR A 153 17.26 -5.02 -16.52
N LYS A 154 17.98 -3.89 -16.65
CA LYS A 154 19.43 -3.84 -16.36
C LYS A 154 19.75 -3.40 -14.92
N HIS A 155 18.77 -2.87 -14.20
CA HIS A 155 18.97 -2.35 -12.84
C HIS A 155 18.49 -3.35 -11.80
N GLY A 156 19.25 -3.49 -10.71
CA GLY A 156 18.87 -4.27 -9.53
C GLY A 156 18.03 -3.48 -8.51
N TYR A 157 17.44 -2.34 -8.93
CA TYR A 157 16.64 -1.44 -8.10
C TYR A 157 15.49 -0.88 -8.93
N PRO A 158 14.41 -0.38 -8.30
CA PRO A 158 13.29 0.23 -9.01
C PRO A 158 13.69 1.54 -9.69
N THR A 159 12.98 1.89 -10.76
CA THR A 159 13.16 3.16 -11.47
C THR A 159 11.80 3.77 -11.76
N LEU A 160 11.60 5.02 -11.32
CA LEU A 160 10.46 5.83 -11.74
C LEU A 160 10.72 6.31 -13.17
N ILE A 161 9.76 6.13 -14.07
CA ILE A 161 9.89 6.50 -15.49
C ILE A 161 8.90 7.57 -15.92
N ASP A 162 7.87 7.82 -15.10
CA ASP A 162 6.86 8.83 -15.39
C ASP A 162 5.94 9.03 -14.16
N GLY A 163 5.26 10.16 -14.08
CA GLY A 163 4.29 10.44 -13.02
C GLY A 163 3.66 11.82 -13.18
N ALA A 164 2.58 12.04 -12.45
CA ALA A 164 1.95 13.36 -12.40
C ALA A 164 1.46 13.65 -10.99
N GLU A 165 1.40 14.92 -10.69
CA GLU A 165 0.92 15.53 -9.46
C GLU A 165 1.75 15.17 -8.22
N THR A 166 1.70 16.03 -7.23
CA THR A 166 2.36 15.81 -5.94
C THR A 166 1.49 14.92 -5.08
N ALA A 167 2.09 13.96 -4.40
CA ALA A 167 1.36 13.08 -3.47
C ALA A 167 1.17 13.77 -2.11
N PRO A 168 0.10 13.44 -1.36
CA PRO A 168 -0.15 13.99 -0.03
C PRO A 168 0.98 13.66 0.96
N PRO A 169 1.21 14.54 1.94
CA PRO A 169 2.06 14.20 3.08
C PRO A 169 1.37 13.24 4.06
N GLU A 170 2.13 12.68 5.00
CA GLU A 170 1.58 11.91 6.11
C GLU A 170 0.61 12.74 6.95
N ASP A 171 -0.39 12.09 7.55
CA ASP A 171 -1.30 12.64 8.55
C ASP A 171 -2.06 13.91 8.12
N VAL A 172 -2.27 14.10 6.83
CA VAL A 172 -2.98 15.28 6.31
C VAL A 172 -4.51 15.17 6.39
N GLY A 173 -5.04 14.01 6.80
CA GLY A 173 -6.48 13.79 6.97
C GLY A 173 -7.20 13.28 5.71
N GLY A 174 -6.55 12.42 4.95
CA GLY A 174 -7.10 11.81 3.74
C GLY A 174 -7.21 12.78 2.56
N LEU A 175 -7.98 12.40 1.54
CA LEU A 175 -8.11 13.22 0.32
C LEU A 175 -8.68 14.62 0.62
N SER A 176 -9.70 14.72 1.48
CA SER A 176 -10.31 16.01 1.81
C SER A 176 -9.32 16.92 2.54
N GLY A 177 -8.57 16.38 3.50
CA GLY A 177 -7.53 17.15 4.21
C GLY A 177 -6.41 17.59 3.27
N TYR A 178 -6.10 16.77 2.25
CA TYR A 178 -5.10 17.15 1.25
C TYR A 178 -5.59 18.27 0.32
N GLU A 179 -6.86 18.28 -0.07
CA GLU A 179 -7.46 19.37 -0.84
C GLU A 179 -7.41 20.68 -0.05
N ASP A 180 -7.82 20.68 1.22
CA ASP A 180 -7.74 21.82 2.12
C ASP A 180 -6.29 22.30 2.30
N PHE A 181 -5.36 21.35 2.50
CA PHE A 181 -3.93 21.64 2.59
C PHE A 181 -3.41 22.37 1.34
N LEU A 182 -3.71 21.89 0.14
CA LEU A 182 -3.25 22.51 -1.11
C LEU A 182 -3.81 23.92 -1.30
N GLU A 183 -5.10 24.16 -0.96
CA GLU A 183 -5.72 25.47 -1.02
C GLU A 183 -4.94 26.48 -0.17
N ILE A 184 -4.58 26.11 1.06
CA ILE A 184 -3.85 26.97 1.97
C ILE A 184 -2.38 27.08 1.54
N TYR A 185 -1.72 25.97 1.25
CA TYR A 185 -0.28 25.87 0.94
C TYR A 185 0.13 26.74 -0.24
N HIS A 186 -0.73 26.90 -1.24
CA HIS A 186 -0.48 27.73 -2.42
C HIS A 186 -1.01 29.17 -2.31
N ASN A 187 -1.78 29.50 -1.27
CA ASN A 187 -2.41 30.82 -1.11
C ASN A 187 -1.73 31.68 -0.04
N LYS A 188 -0.74 32.50 -0.47
CA LYS A 188 0.01 33.39 0.43
C LYS A 188 -0.84 34.41 1.22
N ASN A 189 -2.07 34.61 0.80
CA ASN A 189 -3.00 35.54 1.50
C ASN A 189 -3.92 34.80 2.47
N HIS A 190 -3.84 33.48 2.59
CA HIS A 190 -4.66 32.71 3.53
C HIS A 190 -4.19 32.98 4.97
N PRO A 191 -5.09 33.16 5.94
CA PRO A 191 -4.72 33.42 7.34
C PRO A 191 -3.76 32.37 7.92
N ASP A 192 -3.95 31.10 7.55
CA ASP A 192 -3.21 29.94 8.07
C ASP A 192 -2.00 29.56 7.18
N TYR A 193 -1.65 30.40 6.19
CA TYR A 193 -0.56 30.09 5.24
C TYR A 193 0.76 29.76 5.93
N GLU A 194 1.19 30.60 6.87
CA GLU A 194 2.47 30.42 7.57
C GLU A 194 2.47 29.16 8.47
N GLU A 195 1.32 28.85 9.09
CA GLU A 195 1.17 27.65 9.91
C GLU A 195 1.25 26.37 9.04
N ILE A 196 0.53 26.34 7.95
CA ILE A 196 0.54 25.20 7.01
C ILE A 196 1.91 25.03 6.33
N ARG A 197 2.61 26.12 6.01
CA ARG A 197 3.97 26.04 5.48
C ARG A 197 4.95 25.46 6.51
N ALA A 198 4.87 25.89 7.77
CA ALA A 198 5.70 25.35 8.84
C ALA A 198 5.42 23.85 9.09
N TRP A 199 4.13 23.46 9.10
CA TRP A 199 3.75 22.06 9.22
C TRP A 199 4.25 21.21 8.04
N ALA A 200 4.13 21.71 6.81
CA ALA A 200 4.64 21.03 5.63
C ALA A 200 6.16 20.77 5.69
N GLU A 201 6.94 21.71 6.24
CA GLU A 201 8.36 21.52 6.48
C GLU A 201 8.62 20.45 7.57
N GLU A 202 7.83 20.43 8.65
CA GLU A 202 7.94 19.44 9.73
C GLU A 202 7.68 18.01 9.21
N VAL A 203 6.61 17.82 8.44
CA VAL A 203 6.28 16.52 7.82
C VAL A 203 7.11 16.24 6.57
N ARG A 204 8.01 17.16 6.19
CA ARG A 204 8.88 17.07 5.02
C ARG A 204 8.10 16.82 3.73
N TYR A 205 7.04 17.58 3.54
CA TYR A 205 6.31 17.58 2.28
C TYR A 205 7.21 18.09 1.16
N GLU A 206 7.33 17.31 0.09
CA GLU A 206 8.14 17.63 -1.07
C GLU A 206 7.26 17.57 -2.32
N GLU A 207 7.37 18.59 -3.17
CA GLU A 207 6.72 18.58 -4.47
C GLU A 207 7.33 17.49 -5.37
N TYR A 208 6.54 17.01 -6.33
CA TYR A 208 6.96 15.93 -7.21
C TYR A 208 8.27 16.27 -7.95
N ASP A 209 9.31 15.51 -7.67
CA ASP A 209 10.62 15.57 -8.31
C ASP A 209 11.11 14.18 -8.72
N GLU A 210 11.00 13.89 -10.03
CA GLU A 210 11.42 12.60 -10.60
C GLU A 210 12.90 12.28 -10.32
N LEU A 211 13.77 13.28 -10.39
CA LEU A 211 15.21 13.08 -10.17
C LEU A 211 15.52 12.73 -8.72
N PHE A 212 14.86 13.43 -7.80
CA PHE A 212 14.98 13.14 -6.37
C PHE A 212 14.46 11.74 -6.04
N ILE A 213 13.25 11.40 -6.50
CA ILE A 213 12.63 10.09 -6.31
C ILE A 213 13.53 8.97 -6.85
N ASN A 214 14.04 9.12 -8.08
CA ASN A 214 14.94 8.13 -8.67
C ASN A 214 16.28 7.98 -7.91
N ARG A 215 16.75 9.04 -7.25
CA ARG A 215 17.91 8.95 -6.35
C ARG A 215 17.59 8.14 -5.12
N MET A 216 16.40 8.33 -4.53
CA MET A 216 15.94 7.56 -3.36
C MET A 216 15.70 6.09 -3.70
N LEU A 217 15.06 5.80 -4.84
CA LEU A 217 14.82 4.41 -5.30
C LEU A 217 16.11 3.60 -5.45
N LYS A 218 17.23 4.21 -5.84
CA LYS A 218 18.55 3.55 -5.90
C LYS A 218 19.05 3.10 -4.52
N ALA A 219 18.61 3.72 -3.45
CA ALA A 219 18.97 3.36 -2.08
C ALA A 219 18.18 2.15 -1.57
N ILE A 220 17.04 1.82 -2.18
CA ILE A 220 16.28 0.61 -1.88
C ILE A 220 17.06 -0.59 -2.41
N LYS A 221 17.86 -1.20 -1.53
CA LYS A 221 18.68 -2.36 -1.88
C LYS A 221 17.83 -3.62 -1.88
N TYR A 222 17.73 -4.27 -3.03
CA TYR A 222 17.23 -5.63 -3.13
C TYR A 222 18.31 -6.60 -2.65
N LYS A 223 18.33 -6.92 -1.39
CA LYS A 223 19.15 -8.02 -0.87
C LYS A 223 18.35 -9.31 -1.00
N LYS A 224 18.97 -10.33 -1.58
CA LYS A 224 18.36 -11.64 -1.84
C LYS A 224 17.82 -12.33 -0.57
N ASN A 225 18.21 -11.89 0.62
CA ASN A 225 17.92 -12.51 1.92
C ASN A 225 17.41 -11.49 2.96
N GLU A 226 16.76 -10.41 2.57
CA GLU A 226 16.27 -9.40 3.53
C GLU A 226 14.99 -9.80 4.26
N TRP A 227 14.47 -11.00 3.96
CA TRP A 227 13.11 -11.37 4.44
C TRP A 227 12.99 -12.86 4.70
#